data_9a4572e273278b63e05ac69b49125189
#
_entry.id   9a4572e273278b63e05ac69b49125189
#
_cell.length_a   1.000
_cell.length_b   1.000
_cell.length_c   1.000
_cell.angle_alpha   90.00
_cell.angle_beta   90.00
_cell.angle_gamma   90.00
#
_symmetry.space_group_name_H-M   'P 1'
#
loop_
_entity.id
_entity.type
_entity.pdbx_description
1 polymer ?
#
loop_
_entity_poly.entity_id
_entity_poly.type
_entity_poly.pdbx_seq_one_letter_code
_entity_poly.pdbx_strand_id
1 'polypeptide(L)'
;MRLTVGRDQYGIEKIRDFANWLLDIGEGKLGGPNNGETIIDIPDDILINDSHEPIGSLIKFVYPSILENYTNINYFQERAILAPKNEVVQEINDRLLKKFPRDEVEFLSSGSICESEFVHDQFDANLYSPDVLNGLKVSGLPNHKLVLKIGVPVMLLRNVDQKNDLCNGTRLQVISLGKRVIEARLITGTNIGNRTFIPRMSLTPSKKKSFQIHKKTVSFNYMFWDDY
;
A
#
# COMPACT_ATOMS: atom_id res chain seq x y z
N MET A 1 0.68 -9.45 -19.51
CA MET A 1 2.08 -9.45 -19.00
C MET A 1 3.02 -9.19 -20.17
N ARG A 2 3.96 -8.23 -20.08
CA ARG A 2 4.93 -7.97 -21.17
C ARG A 2 6.09 -8.97 -21.04
N LEU A 3 6.06 -10.05 -21.85
CA LEU A 3 6.99 -11.17 -21.75
C LEU A 3 8.39 -10.92 -22.37
N THR A 4 8.59 -9.82 -23.10
CA THR A 4 9.70 -9.72 -24.07
C THR A 4 10.70 -8.59 -23.85
N VAL A 5 10.72 -7.88 -22.71
CA VAL A 5 11.62 -6.74 -22.53
C VAL A 5 12.82 -7.11 -21.64
N GLY A 6 14.02 -7.19 -22.28
CA GLY A 6 15.32 -7.09 -21.59
C GLY A 6 15.80 -8.30 -20.79
N ARG A 7 15.34 -9.53 -21.12
CA ARG A 7 15.76 -10.76 -20.41
C ARG A 7 16.38 -11.80 -21.37
N ASP A 8 17.19 -12.69 -20.82
CA ASP A 8 17.68 -13.88 -21.49
C ASP A 8 16.54 -14.86 -21.83
N GLN A 9 16.79 -15.77 -22.75
CA GLN A 9 15.78 -16.72 -23.24
C GLN A 9 15.23 -17.63 -22.13
N TYR A 10 16.09 -18.02 -21.18
CA TYR A 10 15.71 -18.83 -20.02
C TYR A 10 14.75 -18.09 -19.06
N GLY A 11 14.97 -16.80 -18.84
CA GLY A 11 14.07 -15.96 -18.05
C GLY A 11 12.69 -15.75 -18.71
N ILE A 12 12.67 -15.70 -20.06
CA ILE A 12 11.40 -15.59 -20.82
C ILE A 12 10.58 -16.88 -20.71
N GLU A 13 11.21 -18.06 -20.79
CA GLU A 13 10.53 -19.35 -20.64
C GLU A 13 9.90 -19.49 -19.24
N LYS A 14 10.66 -19.23 -18.17
CA LYS A 14 10.12 -19.26 -16.80
C LYS A 14 8.92 -18.35 -16.60
N ILE A 15 8.97 -17.13 -17.14
CA ILE A 15 7.84 -16.19 -17.05
C ILE A 15 6.65 -16.71 -17.83
N ARG A 16 6.85 -17.34 -18.96
CA ARG A 16 5.78 -17.95 -19.77
C ARG A 16 5.13 -19.11 -19.03
N ASP A 17 5.93 -19.99 -18.46
CA ASP A 17 5.45 -21.17 -17.70
C ASP A 17 4.64 -20.71 -16.49
N PHE A 18 5.13 -19.74 -15.75
CA PHE A 18 4.39 -19.14 -14.63
C PHE A 18 3.10 -18.47 -15.09
N ALA A 19 3.10 -17.74 -16.22
CA ALA A 19 1.91 -17.12 -16.75
C ALA A 19 0.86 -18.15 -17.20
N ASN A 20 1.29 -19.25 -17.81
CA ASN A 20 0.41 -20.35 -18.22
C ASN A 20 -0.19 -21.06 -16.98
N TRP A 21 0.62 -21.32 -15.97
CA TRP A 21 0.17 -21.89 -14.70
C TRP A 21 -0.91 -21.01 -14.04
N LEU A 22 -0.74 -19.68 -14.00
CA LEU A 22 -1.76 -18.75 -13.49
C LEU A 22 -3.05 -18.77 -14.33
N LEU A 23 -2.93 -18.88 -15.65
CA LEU A 23 -4.10 -18.99 -16.55
C LEU A 23 -4.84 -20.30 -16.31
N ASP A 24 -4.14 -21.40 -16.15
CA ASP A 24 -4.73 -22.73 -15.90
C ASP A 24 -5.46 -22.78 -14.55
N ILE A 25 -4.96 -22.07 -13.52
CA ILE A 25 -5.69 -21.85 -12.26
C ILE A 25 -6.98 -21.07 -12.53
N GLY A 26 -6.88 -19.93 -13.23
CA GLY A 26 -8.02 -19.05 -13.50
C GLY A 26 -9.11 -19.69 -14.37
N GLU A 27 -8.72 -20.62 -15.24
CA GLU A 27 -9.62 -21.40 -16.11
C GLU A 27 -10.13 -22.69 -15.44
N GLY A 28 -9.69 -22.99 -14.21
CA GLY A 28 -10.08 -24.22 -13.48
C GLY A 28 -9.58 -25.52 -14.09
N LYS A 29 -8.46 -25.48 -14.83
CA LYS A 29 -7.83 -26.65 -15.45
C LYS A 29 -6.96 -27.44 -14.50
N LEU A 30 -6.52 -26.84 -13.38
CA LEU A 30 -5.70 -27.50 -12.36
C LEU A 30 -6.57 -28.00 -11.23
N GLY A 31 -6.17 -29.15 -10.65
CA GLY A 31 -6.72 -29.68 -9.41
C GLY A 31 -7.99 -30.54 -9.50
N GLY A 32 -8.45 -30.89 -10.70
CA GLY A 32 -9.60 -31.80 -10.90
C GLY A 32 -10.97 -31.08 -10.93
N PRO A 33 -12.10 -31.82 -10.77
CA PRO A 33 -13.44 -31.23 -10.88
C PRO A 33 -13.64 -30.09 -9.89
N ASN A 34 -13.91 -28.91 -10.39
CA ASN A 34 -14.08 -27.70 -9.57
C ASN A 34 -15.45 -27.68 -8.88
N ASN A 35 -15.49 -28.13 -7.64
CA ASN A 35 -16.66 -28.06 -6.73
C ASN A 35 -16.55 -26.89 -5.74
N GLY A 36 -15.61 -25.94 -5.95
CA GLY A 36 -15.37 -24.79 -5.08
C GLY A 36 -14.25 -24.99 -4.04
N GLU A 37 -13.69 -26.21 -3.90
CA GLU A 37 -12.65 -26.54 -2.91
C GLU A 37 -11.50 -27.33 -3.56
N THR A 38 -11.05 -26.90 -4.72
CA THR A 38 -9.99 -27.60 -5.45
C THR A 38 -8.62 -27.27 -4.83
N ILE A 39 -7.84 -28.32 -4.52
CA ILE A 39 -6.46 -28.19 -4.06
C ILE A 39 -5.55 -27.96 -5.26
N ILE A 40 -4.75 -26.91 -5.19
CA ILE A 40 -3.76 -26.54 -6.22
C ILE A 40 -2.37 -26.68 -5.63
N ASP A 41 -1.49 -27.41 -6.31
CA ASP A 41 -0.09 -27.51 -5.94
C ASP A 41 0.65 -26.23 -6.40
N ILE A 42 1.37 -25.62 -5.45
CA ILE A 42 2.23 -24.47 -5.70
C ILE A 42 3.62 -24.97 -6.08
N PRO A 43 4.21 -24.52 -7.21
CA PRO A 43 5.56 -24.91 -7.59
C PRO A 43 6.60 -24.62 -6.51
N ASP A 44 7.53 -25.56 -6.29
CA ASP A 44 8.53 -25.49 -5.22
C ASP A 44 9.45 -24.26 -5.31
N ASP A 45 9.68 -23.74 -6.50
CA ASP A 45 10.52 -22.58 -6.75
C ASP A 45 9.90 -21.24 -6.29
N ILE A 46 8.58 -21.22 -6.08
CA ILE A 46 7.84 -20.06 -5.56
C ILE A 46 7.23 -20.32 -4.16
N LEU A 47 7.36 -21.53 -3.63
CA LEU A 47 6.83 -21.91 -2.32
C LEU A 47 7.80 -21.53 -1.20
N ILE A 48 7.33 -20.71 -0.26
CA ILE A 48 8.04 -20.44 0.99
C ILE A 48 7.45 -21.36 2.05
N ASN A 49 8.14 -22.46 2.31
CA ASN A 49 7.67 -23.50 3.25
C ASN A 49 8.10 -23.16 4.68
N ASP A 50 7.27 -22.38 5.38
CA ASP A 50 7.42 -22.11 6.81
C ASP A 50 6.04 -22.17 7.49
N SER A 51 5.80 -23.24 8.24
CA SER A 51 4.53 -23.45 8.95
C SER A 51 4.44 -22.68 10.27
N HIS A 52 5.57 -22.21 10.83
CA HIS A 52 5.60 -21.57 12.14
C HIS A 52 5.41 -20.06 12.05
N GLU A 53 6.06 -19.40 11.08
CA GLU A 53 6.00 -17.95 10.90
C GLU A 53 5.99 -17.54 9.42
N PRO A 54 4.92 -17.85 8.67
CA PRO A 54 4.90 -17.70 7.23
C PRO A 54 5.08 -16.24 6.78
N ILE A 55 4.48 -15.26 7.49
CA ILE A 55 4.63 -13.83 7.17
C ILE A 55 6.07 -13.36 7.42
N GLY A 56 6.70 -13.81 8.50
CA GLY A 56 8.08 -13.44 8.81
C GLY A 56 9.05 -13.97 7.77
N SER A 57 8.85 -15.21 7.32
CA SER A 57 9.67 -15.85 6.28
C SER A 57 9.47 -15.20 4.92
N LEU A 58 8.23 -14.85 4.55
CA LEU A 58 7.94 -14.05 3.36
C LEU A 58 8.65 -12.69 3.39
N ILE A 59 8.56 -11.96 4.51
CA ILE A 59 9.24 -10.67 4.67
C ILE A 59 10.77 -10.83 4.52
N LYS A 60 11.35 -11.86 5.13
CA LYS A 60 12.79 -12.12 5.05
C LYS A 60 13.24 -12.49 3.63
N PHE A 61 12.39 -13.21 2.90
CA PHE A 61 12.65 -13.59 1.51
C PHE A 61 12.60 -12.37 0.57
N VAL A 62 11.53 -11.56 0.65
CA VAL A 62 11.35 -10.40 -0.24
C VAL A 62 12.26 -9.23 0.14
N TYR A 63 12.48 -9.01 1.44
CA TYR A 63 13.28 -7.90 1.96
C TYR A 63 14.51 -8.39 2.77
N PRO A 64 15.46 -9.12 2.13
CA PRO A 64 16.69 -9.53 2.80
C PRO A 64 17.53 -8.30 3.17
N SER A 65 18.13 -8.30 4.36
CA SER A 65 19.01 -7.19 4.83
C SER A 65 18.36 -5.81 4.75
N ILE A 66 17.06 -5.70 5.09
CA ILE A 66 16.33 -4.42 5.03
C ILE A 66 16.99 -3.32 5.85
N LEU A 67 17.64 -3.65 6.98
CA LEU A 67 18.33 -2.69 7.85
C LEU A 67 19.53 -2.04 7.17
N GLU A 68 20.19 -2.73 6.27
CA GLU A 68 21.33 -2.22 5.52
C GLU A 68 20.89 -1.40 4.30
N ASN A 69 19.70 -1.71 3.77
CA ASN A 69 19.18 -1.18 2.52
C ASN A 69 18.03 -0.18 2.66
N TYR A 70 17.62 0.17 3.88
CA TYR A 70 16.41 0.99 4.10
C TYR A 70 16.51 2.43 3.52
N THR A 71 17.69 2.91 3.17
CA THR A 71 17.89 4.20 2.49
C THR A 71 18.06 4.08 0.98
N ASN A 72 18.16 2.86 0.45
CA ASN A 72 18.40 2.59 -0.96
C ASN A 72 17.09 2.58 -1.75
N ILE A 73 16.93 3.50 -2.69
CA ILE A 73 15.74 3.60 -3.55
C ILE A 73 15.54 2.34 -4.39
N ASN A 74 16.59 1.86 -5.04
CA ASN A 74 16.52 0.73 -5.97
C ASN A 74 16.06 -0.54 -5.26
N TYR A 75 16.42 -0.67 -3.96
CA TYR A 75 16.02 -1.81 -3.15
C TYR A 75 14.49 -1.94 -3.04
N PHE A 76 13.78 -0.83 -2.85
CA PHE A 76 12.32 -0.81 -2.76
C PHE A 76 11.65 -0.75 -4.14
N GLN A 77 12.34 -0.27 -5.16
CA GLN A 77 11.79 -0.16 -6.51
C GLN A 77 11.42 -1.52 -7.10
N GLU A 78 12.24 -2.53 -6.85
CA GLU A 78 12.10 -3.87 -7.43
C GLU A 78 11.30 -4.85 -6.58
N ARG A 79 10.89 -4.44 -5.37
CA ARG A 79 10.29 -5.34 -4.38
C ARG A 79 8.97 -4.83 -3.88
N ALA A 80 7.97 -5.73 -3.81
CA ALA A 80 6.68 -5.53 -3.17
C ALA A 80 6.12 -6.86 -2.69
N ILE A 81 5.29 -6.83 -1.63
CA ILE A 81 4.49 -7.98 -1.19
C ILE A 81 3.05 -7.65 -1.52
N LEU A 82 2.34 -8.56 -2.18
CA LEU A 82 0.91 -8.45 -2.47
C LEU A 82 0.14 -9.36 -1.51
N ALA A 83 -0.97 -8.87 -0.98
CA ALA A 83 -1.85 -9.66 -0.12
C ALA A 83 -3.32 -9.36 -0.41
N PRO A 84 -4.20 -10.40 -0.44
CA PRO A 84 -5.60 -10.24 -0.84
C PRO A 84 -6.49 -9.62 0.24
N LYS A 85 -6.02 -9.54 1.50
CA LYS A 85 -6.79 -9.05 2.65
C LYS A 85 -6.06 -7.87 3.31
N ASN A 86 -6.77 -6.76 3.53
CA ASN A 86 -6.24 -5.57 4.18
C ASN A 86 -5.66 -5.82 5.58
N GLU A 87 -6.19 -6.81 6.31
CA GLU A 87 -5.70 -7.19 7.63
C GLU A 87 -4.28 -7.76 7.55
N VAL A 88 -4.03 -8.64 6.57
CA VAL A 88 -2.69 -9.21 6.32
C VAL A 88 -1.72 -8.13 5.88
N VAL A 89 -2.17 -7.20 5.05
CA VAL A 89 -1.41 -6.01 4.64
C VAL A 89 -0.96 -5.20 5.84
N GLN A 90 -1.89 -4.88 6.72
CA GLN A 90 -1.60 -4.10 7.92
C GLN A 90 -0.59 -4.84 8.81
N GLU A 91 -0.75 -6.13 8.99
CA GLU A 91 0.19 -6.95 9.76
C GLU A 91 1.60 -6.94 9.16
N ILE A 92 1.72 -7.11 7.83
CA ILE A 92 3.01 -7.05 7.12
C ILE A 92 3.65 -5.66 7.30
N ASN A 93 2.88 -4.60 7.13
CA ASN A 93 3.33 -3.22 7.28
C ASN A 93 3.83 -2.94 8.71
N ASP A 94 3.09 -3.36 9.73
CA ASP A 94 3.44 -3.18 11.14
C ASP A 94 4.73 -3.94 11.49
N ARG A 95 4.88 -5.18 10.99
CA ARG A 95 6.10 -5.98 11.17
C ARG A 95 7.31 -5.35 10.48
N LEU A 96 7.14 -4.86 9.25
CA LEU A 96 8.20 -4.19 8.51
C LEU A 96 8.58 -2.85 9.17
N LEU A 97 7.61 -2.04 9.58
CA LEU A 97 7.84 -0.77 10.25
C LEU A 97 8.69 -0.93 11.52
N LYS A 98 8.43 -1.99 12.31
CA LYS A 98 9.22 -2.31 13.50
C LYS A 98 10.70 -2.59 13.20
N LYS A 99 11.02 -3.06 12.00
CA LYS A 99 12.41 -3.32 11.58
C LYS A 99 13.20 -2.05 11.27
N PHE A 100 12.55 -0.93 10.96
CA PHE A 100 13.26 0.31 10.64
C PHE A 100 13.88 0.93 11.90
N PRO A 101 15.14 1.39 11.82
CA PRO A 101 15.95 1.77 13.01
C PRO A 101 15.62 3.16 13.57
N ARG A 102 14.76 3.95 12.91
CA ARG A 102 14.45 5.33 13.30
C ARG A 102 13.21 5.40 14.19
N ASP A 103 13.08 6.53 14.90
CA ASP A 103 11.93 6.80 15.77
C ASP A 103 10.65 6.93 14.96
N GLU A 104 9.57 6.51 15.59
CA GLU A 104 8.21 6.59 15.06
C GLU A 104 7.65 8.00 15.21
N VAL A 105 7.04 8.52 14.15
CA VAL A 105 6.27 9.75 14.19
C VAL A 105 4.82 9.43 13.85
N GLU A 106 3.92 9.82 14.72
CA GLU A 106 2.49 9.61 14.59
C GLU A 106 1.81 10.81 13.95
N PHE A 107 1.02 10.55 12.91
CA PHE A 107 0.18 11.54 12.23
C PHE A 107 -1.28 11.18 12.43
N LEU A 108 -2.00 12.03 13.15
CA LEU A 108 -3.45 11.89 13.33
C LEU A 108 -4.20 12.69 12.26
N SER A 109 -5.28 12.11 11.74
CA SER A 109 -6.21 12.81 10.88
C SER A 109 -7.23 13.61 11.69
N SER A 110 -7.81 14.65 11.09
CA SER A 110 -9.00 15.33 11.62
C SER A 110 -10.17 15.07 10.67
N GLY A 111 -11.22 14.41 11.16
CA GLY A 111 -12.46 14.16 10.43
C GLY A 111 -13.46 15.29 10.64
N SER A 112 -14.14 15.73 9.58
CA SER A 112 -15.30 16.63 9.63
C SER A 112 -16.34 16.20 8.59
N ILE A 113 -17.58 16.56 8.84
CA ILE A 113 -18.67 16.35 7.88
C ILE A 113 -18.72 17.54 6.91
N CYS A 114 -19.16 17.28 5.68
CA CYS A 114 -19.32 18.34 4.68
C CYS A 114 -20.55 19.21 5.03
N GLU A 115 -20.37 20.53 5.12
CA GLU A 115 -21.42 21.47 5.50
C GLU A 115 -22.59 21.49 4.50
N SER A 116 -22.38 21.11 3.24
CA SER A 116 -23.44 21.07 2.21
C SER A 116 -24.55 20.05 2.48
N GLU A 117 -24.36 19.12 3.40
CA GLU A 117 -25.33 18.07 3.75
C GLU A 117 -26.17 18.40 5.01
N PHE A 118 -25.82 19.46 5.74
CA PHE A 118 -26.57 19.90 6.93
C PHE A 118 -27.93 20.56 6.63
N VAL A 119 -28.30 20.71 5.35
CA VAL A 119 -29.45 21.54 4.94
C VAL A 119 -30.79 20.83 5.15
N HIS A 120 -30.84 19.50 5.41
CA HIS A 120 -32.11 18.79 5.36
C HIS A 120 -32.63 18.10 6.62
N ASP A 121 -31.84 17.90 7.67
CA ASP A 121 -32.38 17.40 8.93
C ASP A 121 -31.51 17.80 10.12
N GLN A 122 -32.15 18.11 11.25
CA GLN A 122 -31.54 18.23 12.58
C GLN A 122 -30.99 16.86 13.02
N PHE A 123 -30.00 16.34 12.27
CA PHE A 123 -29.30 15.11 12.66
C PHE A 123 -28.48 15.40 13.89
N ASP A 124 -28.67 14.59 14.91
CA ASP A 124 -27.94 14.61 16.17
C ASP A 124 -26.43 14.81 15.95
N ALA A 125 -25.92 15.98 16.29
CA ALA A 125 -24.48 16.28 16.26
C ALA A 125 -23.66 15.24 17.06
N ASN A 126 -24.32 14.52 17.98
CA ASN A 126 -23.75 13.44 18.77
C ASN A 126 -23.48 12.14 17.98
N LEU A 127 -24.25 11.88 16.89
CA LEU A 127 -24.03 10.71 16.05
C LEU A 127 -22.71 10.78 15.26
N TYR A 128 -22.18 11.98 15.07
CA TYR A 128 -20.97 12.26 14.28
C TYR A 128 -19.88 12.91 15.13
N SER A 129 -19.74 12.46 16.37
CA SER A 129 -18.67 12.92 17.22
C SER A 129 -17.29 12.72 16.55
N PRO A 130 -16.29 13.53 16.89
CA PRO A 130 -14.92 13.36 16.35
C PRO A 130 -14.40 11.93 16.52
N ASP A 131 -14.74 11.26 17.61
CA ASP A 131 -14.30 9.88 17.88
C ASP A 131 -14.93 8.89 16.91
N VAL A 132 -16.21 9.04 16.59
CA VAL A 132 -16.90 8.22 15.57
C VAL A 132 -16.29 8.46 14.20
N LEU A 133 -16.11 9.73 13.79
CA LEU A 133 -15.50 10.07 12.50
C LEU A 133 -14.07 9.58 12.36
N ASN A 134 -13.30 9.62 13.43
CA ASN A 134 -11.93 9.15 13.47
C ASN A 134 -11.83 7.62 13.41
N GLY A 135 -12.80 6.91 14.00
CA GLY A 135 -12.89 5.44 13.96
C GLY A 135 -13.34 4.86 12.61
N LEU A 136 -13.93 5.67 11.72
CA LEU A 136 -14.44 5.19 10.44
C LEU A 136 -13.29 4.81 9.49
N LYS A 137 -13.27 3.54 9.06
CA LYS A 137 -12.43 3.05 7.98
C LYS A 137 -13.16 3.23 6.65
N VAL A 138 -12.66 4.09 5.80
CA VAL A 138 -13.27 4.41 4.49
C VAL A 138 -12.28 4.07 3.39
N SER A 139 -12.72 3.27 2.42
CA SER A 139 -11.90 2.90 1.26
C SER A 139 -11.38 4.14 0.52
N GLY A 140 -10.10 4.14 0.18
CA GLY A 140 -9.42 5.24 -0.49
C GLY A 140 -9.06 6.42 0.42
N LEU A 141 -9.21 6.28 1.74
CA LEU A 141 -8.71 7.23 2.74
C LEU A 141 -7.75 6.53 3.70
N PRO A 142 -6.67 7.19 4.15
CA PRO A 142 -5.79 6.64 5.16
C PRO A 142 -6.52 6.49 6.49
N ASN A 143 -6.03 5.58 7.33
CA ASN A 143 -6.51 5.41 8.69
C ASN A 143 -6.37 6.72 9.48
N HIS A 144 -7.15 6.87 10.56
CA HIS A 144 -7.04 8.04 11.44
C HIS A 144 -5.61 8.23 11.98
N LYS A 145 -4.98 7.13 12.36
CA LYS A 145 -3.61 7.08 12.85
C LYS A 145 -2.71 6.48 11.78
N LEU A 146 -1.72 7.27 11.34
CA LEU A 146 -0.64 6.84 10.46
C LEU A 146 0.69 7.00 11.21
N VAL A 147 1.44 5.91 11.37
CA VAL A 147 2.76 5.90 11.99
C VAL A 147 3.80 5.78 10.92
N LEU A 148 4.77 6.68 10.85
CA LEU A 148 5.84 6.68 9.85
C LEU A 148 7.21 6.72 10.49
N LYS A 149 8.20 6.17 9.81
CA LYS A 149 9.64 6.31 10.11
C LYS A 149 10.38 6.83 8.89
N ILE A 150 11.52 7.45 9.09
CA ILE A 150 12.42 7.85 8.00
C ILE A 150 12.93 6.60 7.28
N GLY A 151 12.94 6.65 5.94
CA GLY A 151 13.34 5.54 5.07
C GLY A 151 12.20 4.62 4.63
N VAL A 152 11.02 4.70 5.26
CA VAL A 152 9.87 3.86 4.92
C VAL A 152 9.35 4.23 3.54
N PRO A 153 9.08 3.23 2.67
CA PRO A 153 8.37 3.47 1.41
C PRO A 153 6.88 3.72 1.68
N VAL A 154 6.32 4.70 0.98
CA VAL A 154 4.92 5.09 1.06
C VAL A 154 4.34 5.29 -0.34
N MET A 155 3.04 5.13 -0.49
CA MET A 155 2.32 5.34 -1.74
C MET A 155 1.34 6.51 -1.62
N LEU A 156 1.29 7.38 -2.64
CA LEU A 156 0.29 8.44 -2.72
C LEU A 156 -1.10 7.85 -3.00
N LEU A 157 -2.10 8.34 -2.27
CA LEU A 157 -3.49 7.94 -2.46
C LEU A 157 -4.28 8.92 -3.33
N ARG A 158 -3.68 10.01 -3.76
CA ARG A 158 -4.32 11.05 -4.60
C ARG A 158 -3.32 11.70 -5.54
N ASN A 159 -3.84 12.22 -6.65
CA ASN A 159 -3.07 13.08 -7.54
C ASN A 159 -2.79 14.41 -6.84
N VAL A 160 -1.53 14.73 -6.66
CA VAL A 160 -1.05 15.97 -6.06
C VAL A 160 -0.52 16.91 -7.15
N ASP A 161 0.36 16.41 -7.99
CA ASP A 161 0.95 17.14 -9.13
C ASP A 161 1.34 16.14 -10.23
N GLN A 162 0.46 16.02 -11.22
CA GLN A 162 0.65 15.08 -12.33
C GLN A 162 1.86 15.41 -13.21
N LYS A 163 2.24 16.70 -13.29
CA LYS A 163 3.39 17.11 -14.11
C LYS A 163 4.72 16.66 -13.52
N ASN A 164 4.76 16.49 -12.20
CA ASN A 164 5.93 16.06 -11.46
C ASN A 164 5.82 14.60 -10.98
N ASP A 165 5.03 13.77 -11.64
CA ASP A 165 4.81 12.35 -11.32
C ASP A 165 4.17 12.10 -9.94
N LEU A 166 3.55 13.09 -9.30
CA LEU A 166 2.88 12.93 -8.02
C LEU A 166 1.41 12.54 -8.23
N CYS A 167 1.21 11.34 -8.70
CA CYS A 167 -0.10 10.76 -8.97
C CYS A 167 -0.52 9.74 -7.90
N ASN A 168 -1.80 9.37 -7.89
CA ASN A 168 -2.25 8.22 -7.13
C ASN A 168 -1.46 6.97 -7.55
N GLY A 169 -0.97 6.20 -6.59
CA GLY A 169 -0.11 5.04 -6.83
C GLY A 169 1.39 5.36 -6.95
N THR A 170 1.80 6.64 -7.01
CA THR A 170 3.22 7.00 -7.01
C THR A 170 3.87 6.58 -5.70
N ARG A 171 4.97 5.89 -5.83
CA ARG A 171 5.76 5.35 -4.72
C ARG A 171 6.87 6.32 -4.34
N LEU A 172 7.00 6.56 -3.04
CA LEU A 172 7.93 7.53 -2.47
C LEU A 172 8.65 6.92 -1.27
N GLN A 173 9.84 7.40 -0.97
CA GLN A 173 10.57 7.06 0.24
C GLN A 173 10.65 8.28 1.16
N VAL A 174 10.29 8.12 2.41
CA VAL A 174 10.30 9.19 3.42
C VAL A 174 11.74 9.59 3.74
N ILE A 175 12.05 10.89 3.60
CA ILE A 175 13.35 11.49 3.94
C ILE A 175 13.27 12.20 5.28
N SER A 176 12.22 12.99 5.49
CA SER A 176 12.04 13.79 6.70
C SER A 176 10.58 13.91 7.08
N LEU A 177 10.30 13.90 8.39
CA LEU A 177 8.95 13.93 8.95
C LEU A 177 8.73 15.24 9.71
N GLY A 178 8.13 16.23 9.04
CA GLY A 178 7.73 17.48 9.65
C GLY A 178 6.28 17.46 10.14
N LYS A 179 5.90 18.36 11.04
CA LYS A 179 4.53 18.43 11.60
C LYS A 179 3.44 18.67 10.56
N ARG A 180 3.72 19.44 9.51
CA ARG A 180 2.74 19.85 8.47
C ARG A 180 3.08 19.33 7.08
N VAL A 181 4.33 18.96 6.86
CA VAL A 181 4.87 18.56 5.55
C VAL A 181 5.81 17.38 5.76
N ILE A 182 5.72 16.40 4.88
CA ILE A 182 6.63 15.27 4.80
C ILE A 182 7.50 15.45 3.56
N GLU A 183 8.81 15.41 3.74
CA GLU A 183 9.75 15.35 2.64
C GLU A 183 9.95 13.89 2.22
N ALA A 184 9.79 13.63 0.94
CA ALA A 184 9.94 12.30 0.38
C ALA A 184 10.67 12.35 -0.97
N ARG A 185 11.14 11.21 -1.43
CA ARG A 185 11.86 11.05 -2.70
C ARG A 185 11.13 10.03 -3.56
N LEU A 186 10.99 10.32 -4.87
CA LEU A 186 10.31 9.42 -5.80
C LEU A 186 11.08 8.11 -5.98
N ILE A 187 10.35 6.98 -5.88
CA ILE A 187 10.86 5.63 -6.17
C ILE A 187 10.45 5.21 -7.58
N THR A 188 9.28 5.64 -8.06
CA THR A 188 8.72 5.28 -9.37
C THR A 188 8.41 6.51 -10.20
N GLY A 189 8.22 6.33 -11.53
CA GLY A 189 7.93 7.41 -12.47
C GLY A 189 9.14 7.80 -13.32
N THR A 190 9.03 8.93 -14.02
CA THR A 190 10.12 9.46 -14.87
C THR A 190 11.14 10.27 -14.06
N ASN A 191 10.72 10.79 -12.89
CA ASN A 191 11.49 11.67 -12.03
C ASN A 191 12.06 10.94 -10.79
N ILE A 192 12.49 9.70 -10.94
CA ILE A 192 13.06 8.89 -9.84
C ILE A 192 14.24 9.61 -9.17
N GLY A 193 14.25 9.61 -7.84
CA GLY A 193 15.28 10.26 -7.03
C GLY A 193 14.98 11.72 -6.69
N ASN A 194 14.07 12.38 -7.39
CA ASN A 194 13.69 13.76 -7.09
C ASN A 194 13.02 13.85 -5.73
N ARG A 195 13.33 14.93 -5.01
CA ARG A 195 12.71 15.24 -3.71
C ARG A 195 11.42 16.02 -3.91
N THR A 196 10.45 15.73 -3.08
CA THR A 196 9.16 16.42 -3.07
C THR A 196 8.67 16.64 -1.65
N PHE A 197 7.75 17.58 -1.49
CA PHE A 197 7.14 17.93 -0.22
C PHE A 197 5.64 17.67 -0.29
N ILE A 198 5.14 16.78 0.57
CA ILE A 198 3.74 16.41 0.62
C ILE A 198 3.10 17.05 1.85
N PRO A 199 2.20 18.05 1.67
CA PRO A 199 1.51 18.68 2.78
C PRO A 199 0.34 17.82 3.27
N ARG A 200 -0.22 18.19 4.44
CA ARG A 200 -1.52 17.68 4.86
C ARG A 200 -2.60 18.20 3.93
N MET A 201 -3.45 17.31 3.45
CA MET A 201 -4.51 17.60 2.49
C MET A 201 -5.87 17.21 3.06
N SER A 202 -6.92 17.89 2.61
CA SER A 202 -8.30 17.46 2.84
C SER A 202 -8.67 16.41 1.80
N LEU A 203 -9.01 15.23 2.25
CA LEU A 203 -9.37 14.09 1.42
C LEU A 203 -10.86 13.77 1.59
N THR A 204 -11.52 13.50 0.47
CA THR A 204 -12.91 13.03 0.43
C THR A 204 -12.97 11.65 -0.22
N PRO A 205 -13.86 10.76 0.21
CA PRO A 205 -14.08 9.47 -0.44
C PRO A 205 -14.46 9.63 -1.90
N SER A 206 -14.01 8.74 -2.76
CA SER A 206 -14.32 8.77 -4.21
C SER A 206 -15.76 8.38 -4.51
N LYS A 207 -16.40 7.57 -3.64
CA LYS A 207 -17.81 7.13 -3.78
C LYS A 207 -18.69 7.99 -2.89
N LYS A 208 -19.75 8.59 -3.46
CA LYS A 208 -20.82 9.23 -2.69
C LYS A 208 -21.49 8.16 -1.82
N LYS A 209 -21.32 8.27 -0.52
CA LYS A 209 -22.15 7.61 0.50
C LYS A 209 -23.25 8.61 0.92
N SER A 210 -24.19 8.16 1.72
CA SER A 210 -25.29 8.98 2.23
C SER A 210 -24.84 10.26 2.97
N PHE A 211 -23.59 10.35 3.35
CA PHE A 211 -22.96 11.56 3.88
C PHE A 211 -21.49 11.63 3.45
N GLN A 212 -20.97 12.85 3.27
CA GLN A 212 -19.58 13.07 2.87
C GLN A 212 -18.73 13.45 4.07
N ILE A 213 -17.63 12.71 4.25
CA ILE A 213 -16.64 12.97 5.29
C ILE A 213 -15.41 13.60 4.63
N HIS A 214 -14.92 14.70 5.22
CA HIS A 214 -13.61 15.25 4.92
C HIS A 214 -12.61 14.76 5.97
N LYS A 215 -11.51 14.16 5.55
CA LYS A 215 -10.37 13.87 6.43
C LYS A 215 -9.19 14.76 6.05
N LYS A 216 -8.77 15.65 6.95
CA LYS A 216 -7.52 16.40 6.81
C LYS A 216 -6.39 15.57 7.34
N THR A 217 -5.59 15.01 6.44
CA THR A 217 -4.52 14.06 6.76
C THR A 217 -3.39 14.13 5.76
N VAL A 218 -2.34 13.35 5.96
CA VAL A 218 -1.31 13.11 4.94
C VAL A 218 -1.84 12.08 3.94
N SER A 219 -1.68 12.37 2.65
CA SER A 219 -2.22 11.54 1.56
C SER A 219 -1.32 10.34 1.26
N PHE A 220 -0.96 9.57 2.29
CA PHE A 220 -0.11 8.39 2.15
C PHE A 220 -0.76 7.15 2.72
N ASN A 221 -0.37 6.00 2.15
CA ASN A 221 -0.46 4.69 2.79
C ASN A 221 0.93 4.03 2.75
N TYR A 222 1.14 3.01 3.58
CA TYR A 222 2.37 2.20 3.50
C TYR A 222 2.44 1.48 2.16
N MET A 223 3.64 1.32 1.65
CA MET A 223 3.88 0.77 0.34
C MET A 223 4.67 -0.52 0.37
N PHE A 224 4.70 -1.22 1.44
CA PHE A 224 5.21 -2.58 1.35
C PHE A 224 4.26 -3.49 0.55
N TRP A 225 3.15 -2.91 0.08
CA TRP A 225 2.05 -3.57 -0.58
C TRP A 225 1.34 -2.66 -1.60
N ASP A 226 0.95 -3.20 -2.74
CA ASP A 226 0.15 -2.56 -3.78
C ASP A 226 -1.31 -3.04 -3.73
N ASP A 227 -2.27 -2.09 -3.74
CA ASP A 227 -3.70 -2.38 -3.96
C ASP A 227 -3.94 -2.70 -5.46
N TYR A 228 -4.56 -3.85 -5.72
CA TYR A 228 -5.20 -4.15 -7.00
C TYR A 228 -6.60 -3.55 -7.07
#